data_a4154640951061254fe1cd2da8f27b7f
#
_entry.id   a4154640951061254fe1cd2da8f27b7f
#
_cell.length_a   1.000
_cell.length_b   1.000
_cell.length_c   1.000
_cell.angle_alpha   90.00
_cell.angle_beta   90.00
_cell.angle_gamma   90.00
#
_symmetry.space_group_name_H-M   'P 1'
#
loop_
_entity.id
_entity.type
_entity.pdbx_description
1 polymer ?
#
loop_
_entity_poly.entity_id
_entity_poly.type
_entity_poly.pdbx_seq_one_letter_code
_entity_poly.pdbx_strand_id
1 'polypeptide(L)'
;VPTNIYHSSDVVCDKKEMKKTAPPKLVDLASLSAAIVPKGYTAKQVSDVYQQMYQNTIVSYPRTEDKFISPEQFNDLLPLVDKIAAVVGVDTALLTHRSPRKTHVKAGGAHGANRPGPNVPKSLDQLESAFGPCAVEIYTILAKNTLAMFAEDYEYESQKGHVKDYPKFVGTASVPKFAGWKAVYSDVSADDDDADDSSNGLGTVADPYI
;
A
#
# COMPACT_ATOMS: atom_id res chain seq x y z
N VAL A 1 43.01 8.99 -19.40
CA VAL A 1 41.97 8.17 -18.75
C VAL A 1 41.67 7.04 -19.71
N PRO A 2 41.85 5.77 -19.36
CA PRO A 2 41.50 4.70 -20.27
C PRO A 2 39.99 4.71 -20.42
N THR A 3 39.50 4.99 -21.62
CA THR A 3 38.09 4.83 -21.98
C THR A 3 37.81 3.32 -22.06
N ASN A 4 37.18 2.77 -21.04
CA ASN A 4 36.69 1.41 -21.10
C ASN A 4 35.60 1.35 -22.17
N ILE A 5 35.87 0.66 -23.27
CA ILE A 5 34.89 0.40 -24.31
C ILE A 5 34.15 -0.86 -23.91
N TYR A 6 32.85 -0.72 -23.63
CA TYR A 6 31.97 -1.83 -23.33
C TYR A 6 31.16 -2.19 -24.62
N HIS A 7 30.82 -3.45 -24.77
CA HIS A 7 29.89 -3.93 -25.80
C HIS A 7 28.68 -4.59 -25.13
N SER A 8 27.62 -4.78 -25.87
CA SER A 8 26.45 -5.49 -25.38
C SER A 8 26.80 -6.93 -25.01
N SER A 9 26.29 -7.39 -23.88
CA SER A 9 26.56 -8.73 -23.36
C SER A 9 25.32 -9.24 -22.65
N ASP A 10 25.13 -10.57 -22.69
CA ASP A 10 24.02 -11.24 -22.02
C ASP A 10 24.11 -11.07 -20.49
N VAL A 11 22.96 -11.09 -19.84
CA VAL A 11 22.87 -11.17 -18.38
C VAL A 11 22.68 -12.62 -17.97
N VAL A 12 23.52 -13.09 -17.06
CA VAL A 12 23.44 -14.41 -16.45
C VAL A 12 22.73 -14.30 -15.12
N CYS A 13 21.65 -15.06 -14.96
CA CYS A 13 20.94 -15.13 -13.69
C CYS A 13 21.61 -16.18 -12.80
N ASP A 14 22.21 -15.71 -11.69
CA ASP A 14 22.95 -16.56 -10.74
C ASP A 14 22.04 -17.20 -9.70
N LYS A 15 20.98 -16.47 -9.29
CA LYS A 15 20.06 -16.90 -8.23
C LYS A 15 18.65 -16.38 -8.48
N LYS A 16 17.67 -17.30 -8.29
CA LYS A 16 16.24 -16.98 -8.24
C LYS A 16 15.68 -17.41 -6.88
N GLU A 17 14.86 -16.57 -6.30
CA GLU A 17 14.29 -16.80 -4.97
C GLU A 17 12.89 -16.21 -4.87
N MET A 18 11.92 -17.03 -4.50
CA MET A 18 10.56 -16.52 -4.21
C MET A 18 10.54 -15.77 -2.89
N LYS A 19 10.01 -14.56 -2.91
CA LYS A 19 9.88 -13.69 -1.74
C LYS A 19 8.44 -13.21 -1.59
N LYS A 20 8.08 -12.93 -0.34
CA LYS A 20 6.79 -12.40 0.05
C LYS A 20 6.97 -11.13 0.87
N THR A 21 6.08 -10.17 0.69
CA THR A 21 6.00 -8.99 1.56
C THR A 21 4.59 -8.85 2.10
N ALA A 22 4.51 -8.67 3.41
CA ALA A 22 3.25 -8.38 4.10
C ALA A 22 2.75 -6.96 3.75
N PRO A 23 1.45 -6.68 3.95
CA PRO A 23 0.90 -5.34 3.80
C PRO A 23 1.66 -4.30 4.63
N PRO A 24 1.64 -3.01 4.22
CA PRO A 24 2.21 -1.93 5.01
C PRO A 24 1.50 -1.81 6.36
N LYS A 25 2.22 -1.34 7.38
CA LYS A 25 1.63 -1.07 8.69
C LYS A 25 0.47 -0.09 8.57
N LEU A 26 -0.45 -0.15 9.53
CA LEU A 26 -1.52 0.83 9.63
C LEU A 26 -0.95 2.24 9.89
N VAL A 27 -1.71 3.24 9.48
CA VAL A 27 -1.27 4.64 9.54
C VAL A 27 -1.68 5.33 10.84
N ASP A 28 -0.89 6.32 11.24
CA ASP A 28 -1.22 7.37 12.19
C ASP A 28 -1.62 8.65 11.45
N LEU A 29 -2.09 9.66 12.18
CA LEU A 29 -2.52 10.93 11.59
C LEU A 29 -1.36 11.66 10.89
N ALA A 30 -0.13 11.53 11.39
CA ALA A 30 1.03 12.15 10.78
C ALA A 30 1.35 11.54 9.41
N SER A 31 1.35 10.21 9.31
CA SER A 31 1.55 9.48 8.05
C SER A 31 0.43 9.76 7.04
N LEU A 32 -0.82 9.82 7.52
CA LEU A 32 -1.99 10.19 6.71
C LEU A 32 -1.85 11.60 6.16
N SER A 33 -1.50 12.57 7.02
CA SER A 33 -1.30 13.97 6.63
C SER A 33 -0.19 14.10 5.59
N ALA A 34 0.93 13.39 5.78
CA ALA A 34 2.05 13.38 4.84
C ALA A 34 1.65 12.88 3.44
N ALA A 35 0.69 11.96 3.36
CA ALA A 35 0.17 11.45 2.09
C ALA A 35 -0.83 12.41 1.41
N ILE A 36 -1.54 13.25 2.18
CA ILE A 36 -2.61 14.11 1.67
C ILE A 36 -2.10 15.53 1.34
N VAL A 37 -1.14 16.07 2.11
CA VAL A 37 -0.60 17.42 1.89
C VAL A 37 -0.09 17.64 0.46
N PRO A 38 0.63 16.71 -0.19
CA PRO A 38 1.06 16.88 -1.58
C PRO A 38 -0.09 17.01 -2.59
N LYS A 39 -1.31 16.61 -2.22
CA LYS A 39 -2.52 16.72 -3.06
C LYS A 39 -3.18 18.12 -2.99
N GLY A 40 -2.53 19.09 -2.33
CA GLY A 40 -2.98 20.48 -2.27
C GLY A 40 -3.74 20.87 -0.98
N TYR A 41 -3.70 20.02 0.06
CA TYR A 41 -4.30 20.32 1.35
C TYR A 41 -3.24 20.74 2.38
N THR A 42 -3.63 21.57 3.35
CA THR A 42 -2.78 21.87 4.51
C THR A 42 -2.95 20.82 5.59
N ALA A 43 -1.93 20.60 6.41
CA ALA A 43 -2.02 19.68 7.57
C ALA A 43 -3.16 20.09 8.53
N LYS A 44 -3.45 21.38 8.64
CA LYS A 44 -4.57 21.90 9.44
C LYS A 44 -5.91 21.46 8.85
N GLN A 45 -6.10 21.57 7.54
CA GLN A 45 -7.34 21.12 6.88
C GLN A 45 -7.55 19.61 7.10
N VAL A 46 -6.49 18.80 6.92
CA VAL A 46 -6.57 17.35 7.17
C VAL A 46 -7.00 17.07 8.60
N SER A 47 -6.38 17.74 9.58
CA SER A 47 -6.73 17.56 11.00
C SER A 47 -8.16 17.99 11.33
N ASP A 48 -8.59 19.15 10.81
CA ASP A 48 -9.94 19.68 11.08
C ASP A 48 -11.02 18.78 10.47
N VAL A 49 -10.84 18.33 9.23
CA VAL A 49 -11.78 17.43 8.55
C VAL A 49 -11.79 16.06 9.22
N TYR A 50 -10.62 15.52 9.59
CA TYR A 50 -10.54 14.26 10.32
C TYR A 50 -11.32 14.33 11.64
N GLN A 51 -11.19 15.44 12.38
CA GLN A 51 -11.91 15.65 13.63
C GLN A 51 -13.43 15.65 13.44
N GLN A 52 -13.93 16.27 12.35
CA GLN A 52 -15.35 16.25 12.01
C GLN A 52 -15.84 14.83 11.68
N MET A 53 -15.06 14.08 10.90
CA MET A 53 -15.37 12.68 10.57
C MET A 53 -15.36 11.79 11.83
N TYR A 54 -14.45 12.03 12.76
CA TYR A 54 -14.40 11.32 14.05
C TYR A 54 -15.64 11.60 14.91
N GLN A 55 -16.07 12.86 15.00
CA GLN A 55 -17.29 13.24 15.73
C GLN A 55 -18.56 12.55 15.18
N ASN A 56 -18.53 12.18 13.90
CA ASN A 56 -19.59 11.42 13.23
C ASN A 56 -19.32 9.90 13.19
N THR A 57 -18.33 9.41 13.93
CA THR A 57 -17.93 7.99 14.04
C THR A 57 -17.56 7.33 12.70
N ILE A 58 -17.22 8.13 11.69
CA ILE A 58 -16.80 7.65 10.36
C ILE A 58 -15.36 7.15 10.38
N VAL A 59 -14.52 7.73 11.24
CA VAL A 59 -13.13 7.33 11.46
C VAL A 59 -12.85 7.18 12.96
N SER A 60 -11.77 6.47 13.29
CA SER A 60 -11.31 6.26 14.67
C SER A 60 -10.71 7.54 15.28
N TYR A 61 -10.34 7.47 16.55
CA TYR A 61 -9.74 8.60 17.29
C TYR A 61 -8.48 9.13 16.59
N PRO A 62 -8.35 10.47 16.37
CA PRO A 62 -7.28 11.05 15.56
C PRO A 62 -5.90 11.01 16.21
N ARG A 63 -5.83 11.22 17.55
CA ARG A 63 -4.57 11.41 18.26
C ARG A 63 -4.00 10.08 18.74
N THR A 64 -3.37 9.35 17.82
CA THR A 64 -2.68 8.09 18.11
C THR A 64 -1.36 8.04 17.37
N GLU A 65 -0.36 7.42 17.97
CA GLU A 65 0.92 7.05 17.35
C GLU A 65 0.99 5.55 17.05
N ASP A 66 -0.08 4.82 17.41
CA ASP A 66 -0.16 3.38 17.17
C ASP A 66 -0.24 3.09 15.67
N LYS A 67 0.52 2.10 15.21
CA LYS A 67 0.49 1.56 13.82
C LYS A 67 -0.03 0.13 13.78
N PHE A 68 -0.79 -0.24 14.77
CA PHE A 68 -1.44 -1.54 14.94
C PHE A 68 -2.78 -1.34 15.68
N ILE A 69 -3.61 -2.36 15.69
CA ILE A 69 -4.89 -2.37 16.41
C ILE A 69 -4.93 -3.54 17.40
N SER A 70 -5.85 -3.45 18.37
CA SER A 70 -6.08 -4.55 19.30
C SER A 70 -6.89 -5.68 18.66
N PRO A 71 -6.89 -6.91 19.25
CA PRO A 71 -7.75 -7.99 18.80
C PRO A 71 -9.24 -7.64 18.81
N GLU A 72 -9.71 -6.87 19.79
CA GLU A 72 -11.09 -6.39 19.88
C GLU A 72 -11.42 -5.48 18.68
N GLN A 73 -10.54 -4.50 18.39
CA GLN A 73 -10.70 -3.59 17.27
C GLN A 73 -10.68 -4.31 15.93
N PHE A 74 -9.88 -5.37 15.81
CA PHE A 74 -9.89 -6.23 14.63
C PHE A 74 -11.24 -6.95 14.47
N ASN A 75 -11.78 -7.50 15.55
CA ASN A 75 -13.08 -8.16 15.53
C ASN A 75 -14.22 -7.19 15.19
N ASP A 76 -14.16 -5.94 15.66
CA ASP A 76 -15.11 -4.88 15.31
C ASP A 76 -15.05 -4.50 13.82
N LEU A 77 -13.87 -4.58 13.21
CA LEU A 77 -13.69 -4.29 11.78
C LEU A 77 -14.20 -5.42 10.87
N LEU A 78 -14.08 -6.68 11.28
CA LEU A 78 -14.41 -7.84 10.44
C LEU A 78 -15.78 -7.74 9.74
N PRO A 79 -16.90 -7.40 10.45
CA PRO A 79 -18.21 -7.30 9.81
C PRO A 79 -18.36 -6.07 8.89
N LEU A 80 -17.42 -5.11 8.94
CA LEU A 80 -17.45 -3.88 8.17
C LEU A 80 -16.63 -3.95 6.90
N VAL A 81 -15.71 -4.94 6.78
CA VAL A 81 -14.73 -5.05 5.70
C VAL A 81 -15.37 -4.92 4.32
N ASP A 82 -16.42 -5.70 4.05
CA ASP A 82 -17.06 -5.72 2.72
C ASP A 82 -17.80 -4.41 2.42
N LYS A 83 -18.38 -3.77 3.44
CA LYS A 83 -19.01 -2.45 3.30
C LYS A 83 -17.97 -1.36 3.01
N ILE A 84 -16.85 -1.38 3.73
CA ILE A 84 -15.74 -0.44 3.51
C ILE A 84 -15.18 -0.62 2.10
N ALA A 85 -14.98 -1.88 1.67
CA ALA A 85 -14.50 -2.19 0.33
C ALA A 85 -15.40 -1.63 -0.77
N ALA A 86 -16.72 -1.80 -0.61
CA ALA A 86 -17.71 -1.25 -1.56
C ALA A 86 -17.64 0.27 -1.69
N VAL A 87 -17.39 1.00 -0.59
CA VAL A 87 -17.29 2.47 -0.62
C VAL A 87 -16.10 2.95 -1.44
N VAL A 88 -14.96 2.27 -1.35
CA VAL A 88 -13.71 2.69 -2.02
C VAL A 88 -13.39 1.89 -3.28
N GLY A 89 -14.34 1.09 -3.77
CA GLY A 89 -14.21 0.37 -5.03
C GLY A 89 -13.21 -0.79 -5.01
N VAL A 90 -12.93 -1.37 -3.82
CA VAL A 90 -12.04 -2.52 -3.71
C VAL A 90 -12.83 -3.82 -3.87
N ASP A 91 -12.35 -4.72 -4.75
CA ASP A 91 -12.95 -6.03 -4.94
C ASP A 91 -12.79 -6.89 -3.67
N THR A 92 -13.91 -7.33 -3.11
CA THR A 92 -13.93 -8.18 -1.91
C THR A 92 -13.27 -9.54 -2.12
N ALA A 93 -13.17 -10.02 -3.38
CA ALA A 93 -12.44 -11.23 -3.73
C ALA A 93 -10.94 -11.17 -3.38
N LEU A 94 -10.36 -9.96 -3.27
CA LEU A 94 -8.99 -9.74 -2.84
C LEU A 94 -8.81 -9.92 -1.32
N LEU A 95 -9.88 -9.85 -0.53
CA LEU A 95 -9.86 -9.75 0.93
C LEU A 95 -10.05 -11.11 1.60
N THR A 96 -9.20 -12.07 1.26
CA THR A 96 -9.28 -13.47 1.71
C THR A 96 -8.65 -13.72 3.07
N HIS A 97 -7.74 -12.84 3.51
CA HIS A 97 -7.00 -12.98 4.78
C HIS A 97 -7.83 -12.44 5.95
N ARG A 98 -8.77 -13.24 6.48
CA ARG A 98 -9.68 -12.84 7.57
C ARG A 98 -9.17 -13.17 8.98
N SER A 99 -7.90 -13.57 9.11
CA SER A 99 -7.25 -13.82 10.40
C SER A 99 -6.33 -12.67 10.81
N PRO A 100 -6.12 -12.41 12.12
CA PRO A 100 -5.29 -11.30 12.56
C PRO A 100 -3.82 -11.52 12.23
N ARG A 101 -3.21 -10.55 11.55
CA ARG A 101 -1.76 -10.53 11.27
C ARG A 101 -0.99 -10.03 12.50
N LYS A 102 -0.01 -10.78 12.97
CA LYS A 102 0.82 -10.41 14.15
C LYS A 102 1.50 -9.02 14.01
N THR A 103 1.73 -8.56 12.81
CA THR A 103 2.33 -7.24 12.53
C THR A 103 1.34 -6.09 12.65
N HIS A 104 0.03 -6.36 12.54
CA HIS A 104 -1.05 -5.38 12.51
C HIS A 104 -1.98 -5.48 13.71
N VAL A 105 -2.10 -6.68 14.31
CA VAL A 105 -3.01 -6.95 15.42
C VAL A 105 -2.21 -7.49 16.59
N LYS A 106 -2.18 -6.75 17.69
CA LYS A 106 -1.51 -7.14 18.92
C LYS A 106 -2.09 -6.40 20.11
N ALA A 107 -1.96 -6.97 21.29
CA ALA A 107 -2.35 -6.31 22.54
C ALA A 107 -1.48 -5.09 22.83
N GLY A 108 -2.03 -4.10 23.52
CA GLY A 108 -1.37 -2.85 23.85
C GLY A 108 -1.80 -1.71 22.92
N GLY A 109 -1.21 -0.52 23.11
CA GLY A 109 -1.65 0.70 22.45
C GLY A 109 -2.82 1.35 23.21
N ALA A 110 -2.87 2.70 23.17
CA ALA A 110 -3.91 3.45 23.89
C ALA A 110 -5.22 3.52 23.09
N HIS A 111 -5.12 3.66 21.76
CA HIS A 111 -6.27 3.94 20.89
C HIS A 111 -6.31 3.08 19.61
N GLY A 112 -5.21 2.42 19.28
CA GLY A 112 -5.01 1.75 18.00
C GLY A 112 -4.81 2.72 16.85
N ALA A 113 -4.33 2.22 15.72
CA ALA A 113 -4.06 3.00 14.51
C ALA A 113 -5.30 3.69 13.97
N ASN A 114 -5.10 4.75 13.18
CA ASN A 114 -6.17 5.40 12.46
C ASN A 114 -6.78 4.44 11.42
N ARG A 115 -8.11 4.37 11.38
CA ARG A 115 -8.89 3.43 10.56
C ARG A 115 -10.31 3.92 10.34
N PRO A 116 -11.07 3.33 9.40
CA PRO A 116 -12.52 3.53 9.32
C PRO A 116 -13.22 3.20 10.63
N GLY A 117 -14.21 3.99 10.98
CA GLY A 117 -15.05 3.82 12.15
C GLY A 117 -16.29 2.94 11.88
N PRO A 118 -17.15 2.76 12.89
CA PRO A 118 -18.34 1.91 12.78
C PRO A 118 -19.42 2.49 11.84
N ASN A 119 -19.44 3.82 11.64
CA ASN A 119 -20.37 4.46 10.73
C ASN A 119 -19.77 4.50 9.32
N VAL A 120 -19.92 3.42 8.56
CA VAL A 120 -19.44 3.32 7.18
C VAL A 120 -20.34 4.18 6.28
N PRO A 121 -19.77 5.17 5.53
CA PRO A 121 -20.56 5.99 4.61
C PRO A 121 -21.16 5.13 3.48
N LYS A 122 -22.22 5.62 2.85
CA LYS A 122 -22.86 4.90 1.74
C LYS A 122 -22.04 5.00 0.44
N SER A 123 -21.31 6.12 0.25
CA SER A 123 -20.47 6.37 -0.91
C SER A 123 -19.45 7.47 -0.61
N LEU A 124 -18.44 7.61 -1.47
CA LEU A 124 -17.49 8.74 -1.41
C LEU A 124 -18.20 10.08 -1.72
N ASP A 125 -19.20 10.10 -2.60
CA ASP A 125 -19.99 11.31 -2.90
C ASP A 125 -20.75 11.81 -1.67
N GLN A 126 -21.25 10.91 -0.84
CA GLN A 126 -21.86 11.28 0.45
C GLN A 126 -20.86 11.95 1.38
N LEU A 127 -19.64 11.42 1.46
CA LEU A 127 -18.57 12.02 2.25
C LEU A 127 -18.18 13.40 1.74
N GLU A 128 -18.02 13.54 0.42
CA GLU A 128 -17.68 14.81 -0.21
C GLU A 128 -18.73 15.87 0.06
N SER A 129 -20.01 15.50 -0.10
CA SER A 129 -21.13 16.41 0.16
C SER A 129 -21.22 16.85 1.62
N ALA A 130 -20.85 15.99 2.57
CA ALA A 130 -20.93 16.28 4.00
C ALA A 130 -19.71 17.00 4.57
N PHE A 131 -18.51 16.69 4.11
CA PHE A 131 -17.24 17.12 4.71
C PHE A 131 -16.23 17.70 3.71
N GLY A 132 -16.57 17.74 2.42
CA GLY A 132 -15.71 18.22 1.34
C GLY A 132 -14.72 17.17 0.82
N PRO A 133 -13.98 17.51 -0.26
CA PRO A 133 -13.10 16.55 -0.97
C PRO A 133 -11.94 16.02 -0.14
N CYS A 134 -11.46 16.77 0.86
CA CYS A 134 -10.43 16.29 1.78
C CYS A 134 -10.88 15.03 2.56
N ALA A 135 -12.17 14.90 2.88
CA ALA A 135 -12.71 13.74 3.57
C ALA A 135 -12.67 12.49 2.70
N VAL A 136 -12.84 12.64 1.39
CA VAL A 136 -12.71 11.54 0.41
C VAL A 136 -11.28 11.00 0.42
N GLU A 137 -10.29 11.88 0.38
CA GLU A 137 -8.88 11.49 0.45
C GLU A 137 -8.52 10.78 1.75
N ILE A 138 -8.95 11.36 2.89
CA ILE A 138 -8.76 10.76 4.22
C ILE A 138 -9.35 9.35 4.26
N TYR A 139 -10.62 9.21 3.89
CA TYR A 139 -11.32 7.93 3.99
C TYR A 139 -10.74 6.89 3.06
N THR A 140 -10.43 7.27 1.81
CA THR A 140 -9.86 6.36 0.81
C THR A 140 -8.52 5.79 1.28
N ILE A 141 -7.62 6.63 1.80
CA ILE A 141 -6.31 6.16 2.30
C ILE A 141 -6.49 5.26 3.51
N LEU A 142 -7.31 5.64 4.50
CA LEU A 142 -7.57 4.81 5.68
C LEU A 142 -8.22 3.48 5.31
N ALA A 143 -9.22 3.50 4.43
CA ALA A 143 -9.93 2.31 4.00
C ALA A 143 -9.01 1.35 3.25
N LYS A 144 -8.30 1.81 2.21
CA LYS A 144 -7.37 0.97 1.44
C LYS A 144 -6.24 0.42 2.33
N ASN A 145 -5.67 1.23 3.23
CA ASN A 145 -4.64 0.77 4.18
C ASN A 145 -5.18 -0.30 5.15
N THR A 146 -6.40 -0.12 5.66
CA THR A 146 -7.06 -1.11 6.52
C THR A 146 -7.41 -2.38 5.75
N LEU A 147 -7.96 -2.26 4.53
CA LEU A 147 -8.33 -3.39 3.68
C LEU A 147 -7.12 -4.22 3.24
N ALA A 148 -5.97 -3.58 3.00
CA ALA A 148 -4.74 -4.28 2.67
C ALA A 148 -4.35 -5.32 3.75
N MET A 149 -4.67 -5.08 5.02
CA MET A 149 -4.45 -6.04 6.11
C MET A 149 -5.24 -7.35 5.89
N PHE A 150 -6.36 -7.29 5.18
CA PHE A 150 -7.23 -8.42 4.87
C PHE A 150 -6.93 -9.09 3.52
N ALA A 151 -5.94 -8.60 2.77
CA ALA A 151 -5.46 -9.23 1.54
C ALA A 151 -4.26 -10.14 1.80
N GLU A 152 -3.95 -11.02 0.86
CA GLU A 152 -2.79 -11.90 0.95
C GLU A 152 -1.47 -11.13 0.74
N ASP A 153 -0.35 -11.75 1.05
CA ASP A 153 0.97 -11.17 0.84
C ASP A 153 1.26 -10.98 -0.65
N TYR A 154 2.01 -9.93 -0.98
CA TYR A 154 2.57 -9.74 -2.31
C TYR A 154 3.73 -10.73 -2.52
N GLU A 155 3.71 -11.49 -3.62
CA GLU A 155 4.74 -12.46 -3.97
C GLU A 155 5.50 -12.04 -5.22
N TYR A 156 6.82 -12.19 -5.18
CA TYR A 156 7.68 -11.88 -6.32
C TYR A 156 8.91 -12.80 -6.34
N GLU A 157 9.43 -13.02 -7.54
CA GLU A 157 10.70 -13.70 -7.73
C GLU A 157 11.83 -12.68 -7.73
N SER A 158 12.69 -12.75 -6.74
CA SER A 158 13.93 -11.97 -6.70
C SER A 158 14.98 -12.68 -7.53
N GLN A 159 15.52 -12.01 -8.52
CA GLN A 159 16.59 -12.50 -9.37
C GLN A 159 17.88 -11.72 -9.08
N LYS A 160 19.01 -12.42 -9.01
CA LYS A 160 20.34 -11.82 -8.94
C LYS A 160 21.18 -12.36 -10.07
N GLY A 161 21.97 -11.50 -10.68
CA GLY A 161 22.80 -11.92 -11.78
C GLY A 161 23.94 -10.97 -12.07
N HIS A 162 24.71 -11.28 -13.09
CA HIS A 162 25.82 -10.48 -13.56
C HIS A 162 25.84 -10.42 -15.09
N VAL A 163 26.56 -9.44 -15.62
CA VAL A 163 26.81 -9.33 -17.07
C VAL A 163 27.88 -10.35 -17.46
N LYS A 164 27.60 -11.22 -18.41
CA LYS A 164 28.44 -12.39 -18.77
C LYS A 164 29.90 -12.02 -19.04
N ASP A 165 30.13 -11.01 -19.86
CA ASP A 165 31.50 -10.58 -20.24
C ASP A 165 32.10 -9.58 -19.23
N TYR A 166 31.29 -9.09 -18.29
CA TYR A 166 31.69 -8.11 -17.28
C TYR A 166 31.18 -8.52 -15.89
N PRO A 167 31.71 -9.59 -15.29
CA PRO A 167 31.12 -10.19 -14.07
C PRO A 167 31.17 -9.27 -12.83
N LYS A 168 31.86 -8.14 -12.90
CA LYS A 168 31.83 -7.12 -11.86
C LYS A 168 30.53 -6.28 -11.88
N PHE A 169 29.82 -6.27 -13.02
CA PHE A 169 28.52 -5.62 -13.11
C PHE A 169 27.44 -6.60 -12.66
N VAL A 170 26.98 -6.42 -11.43
CA VAL A 170 25.94 -7.25 -10.80
C VAL A 170 24.66 -6.44 -10.71
N GLY A 171 23.52 -7.14 -10.80
CA GLY A 171 22.22 -6.53 -10.70
C GLY A 171 21.20 -7.41 -9.99
N THR A 172 20.11 -6.80 -9.59
CA THR A 172 18.95 -7.48 -9.03
C THR A 172 17.70 -7.02 -9.76
N ALA A 173 16.77 -7.96 -9.99
CA ALA A 173 15.46 -7.67 -10.53
C ALA A 173 14.38 -8.33 -9.67
N SER A 174 13.18 -7.78 -9.69
CA SER A 174 12.01 -8.33 -9.00
C SER A 174 10.92 -8.58 -10.03
N VAL A 175 10.53 -9.84 -10.20
CA VAL A 175 9.47 -10.23 -11.12
C VAL A 175 8.21 -10.51 -10.32
N PRO A 176 7.15 -9.68 -10.46
CA PRO A 176 5.87 -9.92 -9.80
C PRO A 176 5.30 -11.28 -10.16
N LYS A 177 4.75 -12.00 -9.17
CA LYS A 177 4.09 -13.30 -9.35
C LYS A 177 2.65 -13.29 -8.86
N PHE A 178 2.39 -12.62 -7.74
CA PHE A 178 1.04 -12.47 -7.19
C PHE A 178 0.90 -11.09 -6.54
N ALA A 179 -0.07 -10.30 -7.00
CA ALA A 179 -0.25 -8.92 -6.58
C ALA A 179 -0.59 -8.78 -5.08
N GLY A 180 -1.35 -9.72 -4.52
CA GLY A 180 -1.73 -9.72 -3.12
C GLY A 180 -2.30 -8.36 -2.68
N TRP A 181 -1.84 -7.86 -1.54
CA TRP A 181 -2.30 -6.58 -0.98
C TRP A 181 -2.07 -5.36 -1.90
N LYS A 182 -1.12 -5.42 -2.83
CA LYS A 182 -0.90 -4.31 -3.78
C LYS A 182 -2.12 -4.06 -4.66
N ALA A 183 -2.87 -5.11 -5.00
CA ALA A 183 -4.09 -4.98 -5.79
C ALA A 183 -5.18 -4.13 -5.11
N VAL A 184 -5.17 -4.00 -3.78
CA VAL A 184 -6.09 -3.13 -3.02
C VAL A 184 -5.87 -1.65 -3.34
N TYR A 185 -4.65 -1.26 -3.72
CA TYR A 185 -4.31 0.11 -4.06
C TYR A 185 -4.45 0.43 -5.55
N SER A 186 -4.54 -0.60 -6.39
CA SER A 186 -4.77 -0.41 -7.82
C SER A 186 -6.19 0.09 -8.05
N ASP A 187 -6.34 1.16 -8.82
CA ASP A 187 -7.65 1.58 -9.29
C ASP A 187 -8.06 0.62 -10.42
N VAL A 188 -9.27 0.07 -10.34
CA VAL A 188 -9.82 -0.87 -11.32
C VAL A 188 -10.03 -0.22 -12.70
N SER A 189 -9.71 1.06 -12.85
CA SER A 189 -9.97 1.89 -14.04
C SER A 189 -8.73 2.45 -14.70
N ALA A 190 -7.54 1.92 -14.46
CA ALA A 190 -6.36 2.35 -15.18
C ALA A 190 -5.70 1.14 -15.86
N ASP A 191 -5.79 1.11 -17.18
CA ASP A 191 -4.71 0.66 -18.06
C ASP A 191 -3.49 1.57 -17.76
N ASP A 192 -2.89 1.42 -16.60
CA ASP A 192 -1.63 2.06 -16.30
C ASP A 192 -0.53 1.03 -16.43
N ASP A 193 0.05 1.05 -17.63
CA ASP A 193 1.47 0.82 -17.89
C ASP A 193 2.36 1.79 -17.07
N ASP A 194 2.16 1.93 -15.79
CA ASP A 194 3.21 2.27 -14.86
C ASP A 194 3.98 0.99 -14.55
N ALA A 195 4.60 0.50 -15.61
CA ALA A 195 5.77 -0.32 -15.51
C ALA A 195 6.82 0.50 -14.74
N ASP A 196 6.83 0.35 -13.41
CA ASP A 196 8.07 0.45 -12.68
C ASP A 196 9.04 -0.44 -13.46
N ASP A 197 10.04 0.17 -14.10
CA ASP A 197 11.00 -0.42 -15.05
C ASP A 197 11.84 -1.56 -14.43
N SER A 198 11.41 -2.09 -13.30
CA SER A 198 11.95 -3.26 -12.60
C SER A 198 11.23 -4.58 -12.94
N SER A 199 10.16 -4.58 -13.80
CA SER A 199 9.29 -5.75 -13.96
C SER A 199 9.78 -6.79 -14.97
N ASN A 200 10.83 -6.53 -15.73
CA ASN A 200 11.23 -7.41 -16.86
C ASN A 200 12.32 -8.43 -16.55
N GLY A 201 12.59 -8.76 -15.30
CA GLY A 201 13.62 -9.75 -14.99
C GLY A 201 15.03 -9.30 -15.44
N LEU A 202 16.01 -10.20 -15.35
CA LEU A 202 17.34 -9.93 -15.87
C LEU A 202 17.35 -10.10 -17.38
N GLY A 203 17.37 -8.97 -18.10
CA GLY A 203 17.41 -8.91 -19.54
C GLY A 203 18.82 -8.77 -20.13
N THR A 204 18.92 -8.49 -21.41
CA THR A 204 20.19 -8.12 -22.06
C THR A 204 20.45 -6.65 -21.83
N VAL A 205 21.67 -6.30 -21.40
CA VAL A 205 22.10 -4.91 -21.31
C VAL A 205 22.51 -4.45 -22.71
N ALA A 206 21.65 -3.66 -23.35
CA ALA A 206 21.87 -3.21 -24.73
C ALA A 206 22.82 -2.02 -24.84
N ASP A 207 22.91 -1.18 -23.81
CA ASP A 207 23.73 0.04 -23.85
C ASP A 207 24.10 0.45 -22.42
N PRO A 208 25.25 0.01 -21.90
CA PRO A 208 25.72 0.50 -20.61
C PRO A 208 26.11 1.96 -20.76
N TYR A 209 25.39 2.86 -20.13
CA TYR A 209 25.72 4.27 -20.11
C TYR A 209 27.14 4.49 -19.61
N ILE A 210 27.90 5.25 -20.39
CA ILE A 210 29.26 5.70 -20.12
C ILE A 210 29.24 6.85 -19.12
#